data_d72fffcbb1e7de49fe433e0a53aa7bde
#
_entry.id   d72fffcbb1e7de49fe433e0a53aa7bde
#
_cell.length_a   1.000
_cell.length_b   1.000
_cell.length_c   1.000
_cell.angle_alpha   90.00
_cell.angle_beta   90.00
_cell.angle_gamma   90.00
#
_symmetry.space_group_name_H-M   'P 1'
#
loop_
_entity.id
_entity.type
_entity.pdbx_description
1 polymer ?
#
loop_
_entity_poly.entity_id
_entity_poly.type
_entity_poly.pdbx_seq_one_letter_code
_entity_poly.pdbx_strand_id
1 'polypeptide(L)'
;DIVNHCINDIAVQGAEPLFFLDYYATGHLDVDVARSVVSGIAEGCRQAHCALIGGETAEMPGVYYDKCLDVVGTISGIVERSRIVDGSSIQAGDVLIGLESDGLHTNGYSLARKVLLSKNTVNDRLGGFDLTIGQELLRVHRSYYSLVHPLLERDGLHGLAHITGGGITDNVARLVPDGLTFRIDWNSWERPTLFRTIQEMGPVPEDDMRHTFNLGIGFILIVAEDQEK
;
A
#
# COMPACT_ATOMS: atom_id res chain seq x y z
N ASP A 1 5.94 -5.78 -4.43
CA ASP A 1 4.65 -5.10 -4.16
C ASP A 1 3.70 -5.99 -3.37
N ILE A 2 3.26 -7.14 -3.91
CA ILE A 2 2.20 -7.95 -3.31
C ILE A 2 2.51 -8.39 -1.87
N VAL A 3 3.75 -8.78 -1.58
CA VAL A 3 4.18 -9.18 -0.23
C VAL A 3 4.08 -7.99 0.73
N ASN A 4 4.66 -6.84 0.36
CA ASN A 4 4.64 -5.65 1.21
C ASN A 4 3.22 -5.13 1.45
N HIS A 5 2.34 -5.21 0.44
CA HIS A 5 0.93 -4.90 0.57
C HIS A 5 0.26 -5.79 1.63
N CYS A 6 0.38 -7.11 1.49
CA CYS A 6 -0.22 -8.05 2.42
C CYS A 6 0.35 -7.93 3.85
N ILE A 7 1.66 -7.68 3.99
CA ILE A 7 2.29 -7.47 5.29
C ILE A 7 1.75 -6.22 5.97
N ASN A 8 1.63 -5.11 5.24
CA ASN A 8 1.05 -3.90 5.79
C ASN A 8 -0.40 -4.10 6.25
N ASP A 9 -1.18 -4.94 5.52
CA ASP A 9 -2.58 -5.23 5.88
C ASP A 9 -2.72 -5.99 7.21
N ILE A 10 -1.78 -6.88 7.55
CA ILE A 10 -1.81 -7.55 8.86
C ILE A 10 -1.09 -6.75 9.95
N ALA A 11 -0.10 -5.93 9.57
CA ALA A 11 0.65 -5.09 10.50
C ALA A 11 -0.24 -4.06 11.21
N VAL A 12 -1.32 -3.58 10.56
CA VAL A 12 -2.27 -2.64 11.18
C VAL A 12 -2.99 -3.20 12.39
N GLN A 13 -3.04 -4.52 12.54
CA GLN A 13 -3.57 -5.19 13.73
C GLN A 13 -2.49 -5.59 14.73
N GLY A 14 -1.23 -5.24 14.47
CA GLY A 14 -0.09 -5.64 15.30
C GLY A 14 0.38 -7.07 15.06
N ALA A 15 -0.05 -7.71 13.95
CA ALA A 15 0.30 -9.10 13.67
C ALA A 15 1.73 -9.24 13.13
N GLU A 16 2.43 -10.26 13.61
CA GLU A 16 3.72 -10.71 13.09
C GLU A 16 3.49 -11.66 11.91
N PRO A 17 4.11 -11.43 10.73
CA PRO A 17 3.97 -12.31 9.59
C PRO A 17 4.66 -13.66 9.84
N LEU A 18 3.95 -14.77 9.55
CA LEU A 18 4.48 -16.12 9.69
C LEU A 18 4.86 -16.71 8.34
N PHE A 19 3.89 -16.77 7.42
CA PHE A 19 4.12 -17.33 6.10
C PHE A 19 3.26 -16.69 5.04
N PHE A 20 3.74 -16.82 3.81
CA PHE A 20 3.14 -16.31 2.59
C PHE A 20 2.93 -17.43 1.58
N LEU A 21 1.84 -17.35 0.84
CA LEU A 21 1.50 -18.19 -0.29
C LEU A 21 1.23 -17.30 -1.50
N ASP A 22 1.77 -17.63 -2.66
CA ASP A 22 1.53 -16.90 -3.88
C ASP A 22 0.66 -17.69 -4.87
N TYR A 23 -0.05 -16.95 -5.71
CA TYR A 23 -0.71 -17.46 -6.89
C TYR A 23 -0.22 -16.66 -8.09
N TYR A 24 0.30 -17.36 -9.09
CA TYR A 24 0.70 -16.79 -10.37
C TYR A 24 -0.09 -17.48 -11.48
N ALA A 25 -0.85 -16.72 -12.26
CA ALA A 25 -1.60 -17.25 -13.40
C ALA A 25 -1.37 -16.43 -14.66
N THR A 26 -1.39 -17.09 -15.80
CA THR A 26 -1.17 -16.47 -17.10
C THR A 26 -1.86 -17.26 -18.22
N GLY A 27 -2.11 -16.63 -19.37
CA GLY A 27 -2.64 -17.32 -20.56
C GLY A 27 -1.61 -18.23 -21.21
N HIS A 28 -0.33 -17.84 -21.19
CA HIS A 28 0.79 -18.63 -21.70
C HIS A 28 2.00 -18.42 -20.78
N LEU A 29 2.59 -19.51 -20.31
CA LEU A 29 3.66 -19.45 -19.32
C LEU A 29 5.00 -19.09 -19.97
N ASP A 30 5.52 -17.92 -19.59
CA ASP A 30 6.91 -17.51 -19.83
C ASP A 30 7.71 -17.77 -18.54
N VAL A 31 8.65 -18.72 -18.62
CA VAL A 31 9.45 -19.17 -17.46
C VAL A 31 10.32 -18.05 -16.88
N ASP A 32 10.85 -17.16 -17.71
CA ASP A 32 11.72 -16.08 -17.25
C ASP A 32 10.90 -14.97 -16.53
N VAL A 33 9.72 -14.68 -17.03
CA VAL A 33 8.76 -13.77 -16.36
C VAL A 33 8.32 -14.37 -15.01
N ALA A 34 7.89 -15.64 -15.01
CA ALA A 34 7.49 -16.32 -13.78
C ALA A 34 8.61 -16.36 -12.74
N ARG A 35 9.85 -16.68 -13.16
CA ARG A 35 11.04 -16.65 -12.29
C ARG A 35 11.25 -15.26 -11.70
N SER A 36 11.12 -14.20 -12.50
CA SER A 36 11.29 -12.82 -12.02
C SER A 36 10.25 -12.43 -10.98
N VAL A 37 8.97 -12.81 -11.20
CA VAL A 37 7.88 -12.55 -10.26
C VAL A 37 8.11 -13.29 -8.94
N VAL A 38 8.37 -14.62 -8.99
CA VAL A 38 8.61 -15.43 -7.79
C VAL A 38 9.86 -14.96 -7.04
N SER A 39 10.92 -14.55 -7.75
CA SER A 39 12.12 -13.99 -7.12
C SER A 39 11.80 -12.69 -6.37
N GLY A 40 10.94 -11.82 -6.92
CA GLY A 40 10.50 -10.60 -6.24
C GLY A 40 9.65 -10.90 -5.00
N ILE A 41 8.78 -11.92 -5.07
CA ILE A 41 7.98 -12.39 -3.93
C ILE A 41 8.92 -12.94 -2.83
N ALA A 42 9.86 -13.80 -3.18
CA ALA A 42 10.82 -14.37 -2.25
C ALA A 42 11.68 -13.28 -1.56
N GLU A 43 12.10 -12.25 -2.30
CA GLU A 43 12.84 -11.12 -1.73
C GLU A 43 11.98 -10.32 -0.75
N GLY A 44 10.72 -10.02 -1.08
CA GLY A 44 9.79 -9.36 -0.16
C GLY A 44 9.58 -10.18 1.12
N CYS A 45 9.38 -11.48 1.01
CA CYS A 45 9.25 -12.38 2.15
C CYS A 45 10.52 -12.41 3.01
N ARG A 46 11.70 -12.45 2.38
CA ARG A 46 13.00 -12.41 3.09
C ARG A 46 13.18 -11.12 3.90
N GLN A 47 12.83 -9.97 3.31
CA GLN A 47 12.92 -8.65 3.97
C GLN A 47 11.99 -8.55 5.17
N ALA A 48 10.84 -9.21 5.11
CA ALA A 48 9.84 -9.20 6.18
C ALA A 48 9.98 -10.38 7.17
N HIS A 49 11.03 -11.20 7.04
CA HIS A 49 11.21 -12.40 7.84
C HIS A 49 10.02 -13.38 7.78
N CYS A 50 9.30 -13.38 6.66
CA CYS A 50 8.12 -14.20 6.41
C CYS A 50 8.50 -15.41 5.54
N ALA A 51 8.06 -16.61 5.90
CA ALA A 51 8.38 -17.80 5.13
C ALA A 51 7.51 -17.91 3.86
N LEU A 52 8.11 -17.95 2.68
CA LEU A 52 7.40 -18.35 1.46
C LEU A 52 7.31 -19.88 1.44
N ILE A 53 6.14 -20.43 1.78
CA ILE A 53 5.99 -21.88 2.00
C ILE A 53 5.41 -22.65 0.80
N GLY A 54 4.91 -21.95 -0.21
CA GLY A 54 4.34 -22.53 -1.41
C GLY A 54 3.45 -21.55 -2.14
N GLY A 55 2.65 -22.09 -3.03
CA GLY A 55 1.73 -21.34 -3.87
C GLY A 55 1.23 -22.17 -5.02
N GLU A 56 0.72 -21.54 -6.06
CA GLU A 56 0.24 -22.18 -7.28
C GLU A 56 0.70 -21.38 -8.51
N THR A 57 1.16 -22.11 -9.53
CA THR A 57 1.46 -21.54 -10.85
C THR A 57 0.55 -22.17 -11.89
N ALA A 58 -0.33 -21.38 -12.50
CA ALA A 58 -1.33 -21.85 -13.44
C ALA A 58 -1.15 -21.27 -14.84
N GLU A 59 -1.09 -22.14 -15.85
CA GLU A 59 -1.25 -21.76 -17.25
C GLU A 59 -2.70 -22.01 -17.67
N MET A 60 -3.42 -20.95 -18.03
CA MET A 60 -4.87 -21.00 -18.28
C MET A 60 -5.22 -20.30 -19.61
N PRO A 61 -4.91 -20.93 -20.75
CA PRO A 61 -5.25 -20.39 -22.07
C PRO A 61 -6.78 -20.26 -22.22
N GLY A 62 -7.20 -19.12 -22.75
CA GLY A 62 -8.62 -18.78 -22.90
C GLY A 62 -9.28 -18.16 -21.66
N VAL A 63 -8.64 -18.19 -20.48
CA VAL A 63 -9.04 -17.43 -19.29
C VAL A 63 -8.30 -16.11 -19.24
N TYR A 64 -6.98 -16.15 -19.40
CA TYR A 64 -6.13 -14.96 -19.50
C TYR A 64 -5.71 -14.71 -20.95
N TYR A 65 -5.60 -13.44 -21.33
CA TYR A 65 -5.02 -13.04 -22.61
C TYR A 65 -3.51 -13.31 -22.65
N ASP A 66 -2.97 -13.50 -23.85
CA ASP A 66 -1.53 -13.59 -24.03
C ASP A 66 -0.80 -12.38 -23.42
N LYS A 67 0.33 -12.65 -22.74
CA LYS A 67 1.15 -11.66 -22.04
C LYS A 67 0.46 -10.95 -20.84
N CYS A 68 -0.73 -11.38 -20.47
CA CYS A 68 -1.36 -10.97 -19.22
C CYS A 68 -1.01 -11.96 -18.14
N LEU A 69 -0.75 -11.47 -16.97
CA LEU A 69 -0.51 -12.27 -15.75
C LEU A 69 -1.36 -11.73 -14.61
N ASP A 70 -1.68 -12.61 -13.69
CA ASP A 70 -2.37 -12.31 -12.46
C ASP A 70 -1.53 -12.82 -11.28
N VAL A 71 -1.39 -12.00 -10.25
CA VAL A 71 -0.61 -12.33 -9.04
C VAL A 71 -1.45 -12.05 -7.82
N VAL A 72 -1.65 -13.08 -7.00
CA VAL A 72 -2.38 -12.98 -5.73
C VAL A 72 -1.47 -13.42 -4.60
N GLY A 73 -1.55 -12.71 -3.47
CA GLY A 73 -0.84 -13.08 -2.25
C GLY A 73 -1.81 -13.44 -1.14
N THR A 74 -1.45 -14.47 -0.38
CA THR A 74 -2.11 -14.81 0.88
C THR A 74 -1.09 -14.82 1.99
N ILE A 75 -1.34 -14.03 3.02
CA ILE A 75 -0.47 -13.95 4.20
C ILE A 75 -1.18 -14.49 5.44
N SER A 76 -0.42 -15.16 6.29
CA SER A 76 -0.86 -15.52 7.64
C SER A 76 0.09 -14.92 8.65
N GLY A 77 -0.46 -14.29 9.66
CA GLY A 77 0.28 -13.73 10.78
C GLY A 77 -0.34 -14.12 12.11
N ILE A 78 0.34 -13.76 13.17
CA ILE A 78 -0.11 -14.03 14.54
C ILE A 78 0.01 -12.76 15.38
N VAL A 79 -0.94 -12.57 16.28
CA VAL A 79 -0.90 -11.53 17.30
C VAL A 79 -1.53 -12.07 18.58
N GLU A 80 -0.97 -11.73 19.71
CA GLU A 80 -1.61 -12.04 20.99
C GLU A 80 -2.92 -11.27 21.11
N ARG A 81 -4.01 -11.95 21.51
CA ARG A 81 -5.34 -11.35 21.58
C ARG A 81 -5.40 -10.06 22.41
N SER A 82 -4.59 -9.97 23.45
CA SER A 82 -4.50 -8.78 24.30
C SER A 82 -3.68 -7.63 23.70
N ARG A 83 -3.03 -7.87 22.55
CA ARG A 83 -2.16 -6.91 21.85
C ARG A 83 -2.71 -6.49 20.48
N ILE A 84 -3.92 -6.92 20.15
CA ILE A 84 -4.54 -6.52 18.89
C ILE A 84 -4.75 -5.00 18.89
N VAL A 85 -4.26 -4.35 17.84
CA VAL A 85 -4.50 -2.93 17.58
C VAL A 85 -5.77 -2.82 16.73
N ASP A 86 -6.90 -2.51 17.36
CA ASP A 86 -8.22 -2.48 16.72
C ASP A 86 -8.88 -1.09 16.73
N GLY A 87 -8.17 -0.07 17.22
CA GLY A 87 -8.67 1.30 17.33
C GLY A 87 -9.54 1.57 18.57
N SER A 88 -9.83 0.56 19.39
CA SER A 88 -10.69 0.71 20.57
C SER A 88 -10.10 1.68 21.64
N SER A 89 -8.81 1.90 21.60
CA SER A 89 -8.09 2.84 22.48
C SER A 89 -8.04 4.27 21.97
N ILE A 90 -8.54 4.53 20.76
CA ILE A 90 -8.53 5.88 20.17
C ILE A 90 -9.43 6.80 20.98
N GLN A 91 -8.92 7.99 21.31
CA GLN A 91 -9.61 8.98 22.10
C GLN A 91 -9.46 10.41 21.54
N ALA A 92 -10.27 11.31 22.04
CA ALA A 92 -10.17 12.71 21.66
C ALA A 92 -8.82 13.30 22.11
N GLY A 93 -8.12 13.98 21.21
CA GLY A 93 -6.78 14.52 21.44
C GLY A 93 -5.67 13.69 20.79
N ASP A 94 -5.95 12.46 20.36
CA ASP A 94 -4.97 11.67 19.63
C ASP A 94 -4.52 12.33 18.33
N VAL A 95 -3.27 12.07 17.95
CA VAL A 95 -2.61 12.66 16.78
C VAL A 95 -2.42 11.59 15.70
N LEU A 96 -2.69 11.96 14.45
CA LEU A 96 -2.43 11.14 13.28
C LEU A 96 -1.05 11.47 12.70
N ILE A 97 -0.14 10.51 12.70
CA ILE A 97 1.20 10.62 12.13
C ILE A 97 1.23 9.86 10.80
N GLY A 98 1.40 10.59 9.69
CA GLY A 98 1.50 9.99 8.35
C GLY A 98 2.92 9.58 7.99
N LEU A 99 3.08 8.36 7.48
CA LEU A 99 4.33 7.87 6.91
C LEU A 99 4.28 7.96 5.38
N GLU A 100 5.35 8.48 4.79
CA GLU A 100 5.45 8.70 3.34
C GLU A 100 5.29 7.41 2.52
N SER A 101 4.63 7.54 1.37
CA SER A 101 4.51 6.46 0.37
C SER A 101 5.58 6.56 -0.72
N ASP A 102 5.89 5.43 -1.36
CA ASP A 102 6.70 5.35 -2.57
C ASP A 102 5.82 5.21 -3.82
N GLY A 103 5.12 6.28 -4.19
CA GLY A 103 4.24 6.29 -5.37
C GLY A 103 2.82 5.77 -5.08
N LEU A 104 2.21 5.09 -6.06
CA LEU A 104 0.79 4.73 -6.05
C LEU A 104 0.43 3.63 -5.04
N HIS A 105 1.37 2.77 -4.65
CA HIS A 105 1.15 1.68 -3.71
C HIS A 105 0.00 0.74 -4.12
N THR A 106 -0.04 0.22 -5.32
CA THR A 106 -1.04 -0.76 -5.78
C THR A 106 -2.49 -0.26 -5.94
N ASN A 107 -2.77 1.02 -5.73
CA ASN A 107 -4.11 1.60 -5.89
C ASN A 107 -4.14 2.75 -6.91
N GLY A 108 -5.30 2.92 -7.57
CA GLY A 108 -5.52 4.03 -8.51
C GLY A 108 -4.91 3.85 -9.90
N TYR A 109 -4.39 2.68 -10.25
CA TYR A 109 -3.72 2.43 -11.54
C TYR A 109 -4.61 2.63 -12.75
N SER A 110 -5.90 2.33 -12.66
CA SER A 110 -6.83 2.55 -13.77
C SER A 110 -6.91 4.03 -14.15
N LEU A 111 -7.03 4.91 -13.15
CA LEU A 111 -7.04 6.35 -13.36
C LEU A 111 -5.67 6.87 -13.81
N ALA A 112 -4.60 6.48 -13.10
CA ALA A 112 -3.24 6.90 -13.43
C ALA A 112 -2.85 6.53 -14.87
N ARG A 113 -3.10 5.30 -15.31
CA ARG A 113 -2.85 4.85 -16.69
C ARG A 113 -3.71 5.61 -17.70
N LYS A 114 -5.00 5.79 -17.42
CA LYS A 114 -5.91 6.55 -18.29
C LYS A 114 -5.43 7.98 -18.53
N VAL A 115 -4.90 8.62 -17.49
CA VAL A 115 -4.41 10.00 -17.56
C VAL A 115 -3.02 10.06 -18.20
N LEU A 116 -2.04 9.38 -17.60
CA LEU A 116 -0.62 9.51 -17.97
C LEU A 116 -0.33 8.93 -19.36
N LEU A 117 -0.98 7.83 -19.74
CA LEU A 117 -0.75 7.16 -21.01
C LEU A 117 -1.73 7.59 -22.12
N SER A 118 -2.55 8.60 -21.89
CA SER A 118 -3.48 9.13 -22.91
C SER A 118 -2.75 9.72 -24.11
N LYS A 119 -1.59 10.33 -23.91
CA LYS A 119 -0.76 11.00 -24.95
C LYS A 119 0.72 10.64 -24.84
N ASN A 120 1.10 9.77 -23.89
CA ASN A 120 2.47 9.38 -23.63
C ASN A 120 2.59 7.85 -23.61
N THR A 121 3.81 7.37 -23.66
CA THR A 121 4.18 5.96 -23.49
C THR A 121 4.82 5.74 -22.12
N VAL A 122 4.98 4.49 -21.70
CA VAL A 122 5.68 4.13 -20.45
C VAL A 122 7.16 4.53 -20.43
N ASN A 123 7.75 4.74 -21.62
CA ASN A 123 9.15 5.12 -21.76
C ASN A 123 9.37 6.64 -21.75
N ASP A 124 8.32 7.43 -21.80
CA ASP A 124 8.43 8.89 -21.76
C ASP A 124 8.71 9.38 -20.35
N ARG A 125 9.43 10.50 -20.25
CA ARG A 125 9.67 11.21 -19.00
C ARG A 125 8.91 12.53 -19.03
N LEU A 126 8.07 12.75 -18.04
CA LEU A 126 7.33 14.00 -17.87
C LEU A 126 8.16 15.03 -17.11
N GLY A 127 7.85 16.32 -17.32
CA GLY A 127 8.50 17.39 -16.55
C GLY A 127 8.26 17.21 -15.04
N GLY A 128 9.35 17.31 -14.26
CA GLY A 128 9.31 17.08 -12.80
C GLY A 128 9.43 15.63 -12.36
N PHE A 129 9.57 14.68 -13.30
CA PHE A 129 9.87 13.28 -12.98
C PHE A 129 11.35 12.99 -13.17
N ASP A 130 11.95 12.30 -12.19
CA ASP A 130 13.33 11.80 -12.29
C ASP A 130 13.41 10.51 -13.14
N LEU A 131 12.31 9.77 -13.21
CA LEU A 131 12.17 8.47 -13.86
C LEU A 131 11.21 8.56 -15.05
N THR A 132 11.16 7.50 -15.88
CA THR A 132 10.10 7.37 -16.91
C THR A 132 8.75 7.11 -16.26
N ILE A 133 7.65 7.34 -16.99
CA ILE A 133 6.29 7.05 -16.50
C ILE A 133 6.19 5.60 -16.02
N GLY A 134 6.72 4.65 -16.79
CA GLY A 134 6.71 3.24 -16.40
C GLY A 134 7.46 2.98 -15.10
N GLN A 135 8.64 3.59 -14.92
CA GLN A 135 9.42 3.45 -13.70
C GLN A 135 8.72 4.10 -12.49
N GLU A 136 8.09 5.27 -12.67
CA GLU A 136 7.29 5.90 -11.60
C GLU A 136 6.09 5.03 -11.19
N LEU A 137 5.41 4.43 -12.16
CA LEU A 137 4.29 3.52 -11.90
C LEU A 137 4.71 2.17 -11.29
N LEU A 138 5.97 1.78 -11.47
CA LEU A 138 6.54 0.53 -10.95
C LEU A 138 7.35 0.75 -9.65
N ARG A 139 7.25 1.91 -9.01
CA ARG A 139 7.85 2.11 -7.68
C ARG A 139 7.29 1.06 -6.73
N VAL A 140 8.19 0.41 -6.00
CA VAL A 140 7.83 -0.70 -5.12
C VAL A 140 6.98 -0.19 -3.94
N HIS A 141 5.90 -0.87 -3.67
CA HIS A 141 5.06 -0.64 -2.49
C HIS A 141 5.90 -0.74 -1.22
N ARG A 142 5.97 0.34 -0.44
CA ARG A 142 6.80 0.40 0.78
C ARG A 142 6.26 -0.55 1.85
N SER A 143 7.14 -1.33 2.45
CA SER A 143 6.83 -2.06 3.68
C SER A 143 7.04 -1.14 4.88
N TYR A 144 6.03 -1.05 5.73
CA TYR A 144 6.08 -0.29 6.97
C TYR A 144 6.36 -1.17 8.19
N TYR A 145 6.35 -2.49 8.01
CA TYR A 145 6.46 -3.45 9.10
C TYR A 145 7.68 -3.23 9.99
N SER A 146 8.86 -3.06 9.42
CA SER A 146 10.10 -2.83 10.17
C SER A 146 10.12 -1.53 10.98
N LEU A 147 9.34 -0.52 10.55
CA LEU A 147 9.18 0.75 11.27
C LEU A 147 8.13 0.64 12.37
N VAL A 148 7.02 -0.05 12.10
CA VAL A 148 5.85 -0.11 12.97
C VAL A 148 6.01 -1.18 14.05
N HIS A 149 6.54 -2.35 13.72
CA HIS A 149 6.65 -3.48 14.65
C HIS A 149 7.35 -3.12 15.99
N PRO A 150 8.46 -2.37 16.02
CA PRO A 150 9.07 -1.96 17.29
C PRO A 150 8.21 -0.98 18.12
N LEU A 151 7.24 -0.32 17.50
CA LEU A 151 6.34 0.63 18.15
C LEU A 151 5.15 -0.05 18.83
N LEU A 152 4.85 -1.31 18.47
CA LEU A 152 3.71 -2.06 19.02
C LEU A 152 3.84 -2.33 20.54
N GLU A 153 5.05 -2.24 21.08
CA GLU A 153 5.31 -2.42 22.50
C GLU A 153 5.28 -1.09 23.28
N ARG A 154 5.11 0.03 22.60
CA ARG A 154 5.04 1.34 23.25
C ARG A 154 3.63 1.66 23.72
N ASP A 155 3.55 2.23 24.91
CA ASP A 155 2.31 2.84 25.39
C ASP A 155 1.92 4.01 24.49
N GLY A 156 0.61 4.23 24.31
CA GLY A 156 0.07 5.36 23.55
C GLY A 156 -0.04 5.16 22.03
N LEU A 157 0.25 3.97 21.50
CA LEU A 157 -0.14 3.61 20.14
C LEU A 157 -1.58 3.08 20.15
N HIS A 158 -2.52 3.84 19.60
CA HIS A 158 -3.95 3.56 19.69
C HIS A 158 -4.56 2.99 18.42
N GLY A 159 -3.94 3.22 17.25
CA GLY A 159 -4.44 2.73 15.97
C GLY A 159 -3.41 2.79 14.86
N LEU A 160 -3.60 1.96 13.83
CA LEU A 160 -2.76 1.86 12.66
C LEU A 160 -3.63 1.74 11.40
N ALA A 161 -3.34 2.51 10.37
CA ALA A 161 -4.05 2.43 9.09
C ALA A 161 -3.08 2.29 7.91
N HIS A 162 -3.25 1.24 7.11
CA HIS A 162 -2.63 1.10 5.80
C HIS A 162 -3.49 1.83 4.77
N ILE A 163 -2.91 2.75 4.02
CA ILE A 163 -3.65 3.60 3.08
C ILE A 163 -3.73 2.91 1.72
N THR A 164 -4.90 2.39 1.42
CA THR A 164 -5.25 1.66 0.20
C THR A 164 -6.40 2.35 -0.55
N GLY A 165 -7.24 1.60 -1.26
CA GLY A 165 -8.45 2.13 -1.90
C GLY A 165 -9.36 2.84 -0.89
N GLY A 166 -9.90 4.00 -1.27
CA GLY A 166 -10.62 4.90 -0.37
C GLY A 166 -9.76 6.01 0.21
N GLY A 167 -8.44 5.97 -0.01
CA GLY A 167 -7.50 6.99 0.45
C GLY A 167 -7.40 7.09 1.97
N ILE A 168 -6.87 8.21 2.44
CA ILE A 168 -6.63 8.41 3.88
C ILE A 168 -7.96 8.41 4.66
N THR A 169 -8.98 9.10 4.13
CA THR A 169 -10.24 9.31 4.84
C THR A 169 -10.94 8.00 5.17
N ASP A 170 -11.14 7.14 4.19
CA ASP A 170 -11.90 5.89 4.39
C ASP A 170 -11.13 4.89 5.24
N ASN A 171 -9.79 4.81 5.09
CA ASN A 171 -8.99 3.88 5.86
C ASN A 171 -8.87 4.28 7.34
N VAL A 172 -8.75 5.58 7.64
CA VAL A 172 -8.77 6.06 9.04
C VAL A 172 -10.15 5.93 9.65
N ALA A 173 -11.22 6.23 8.89
CA ALA A 173 -12.60 6.17 9.39
C ALA A 173 -13.00 4.77 9.92
N ARG A 174 -12.39 3.70 9.40
CA ARG A 174 -12.66 2.32 9.86
C ARG A 174 -12.22 2.04 11.29
N LEU A 175 -11.29 2.85 11.81
CA LEU A 175 -10.70 2.67 13.14
C LEU A 175 -11.31 3.58 14.19
N VAL A 176 -11.84 4.73 13.78
CA VAL A 176 -12.32 5.76 14.72
C VAL A 176 -13.62 5.31 15.37
N PRO A 177 -13.67 5.22 16.72
CA PRO A 177 -14.88 4.80 17.44
C PRO A 177 -16.05 5.76 17.23
N ASP A 178 -17.27 5.23 17.43
CA ASP A 178 -18.50 6.02 17.39
C ASP A 178 -18.43 7.22 18.36
N GLY A 179 -18.88 8.38 17.88
CA GLY A 179 -18.87 9.62 18.64
C GLY A 179 -17.57 10.43 18.54
N LEU A 180 -16.55 9.91 17.91
CA LEU A 180 -15.32 10.63 17.56
C LEU A 180 -15.30 10.98 16.09
N THR A 181 -14.45 11.96 15.74
CA THR A 181 -14.13 12.33 14.36
C THR A 181 -12.67 12.71 14.29
N PHE A 182 -12.14 12.77 13.06
CA PHE A 182 -10.76 13.17 12.82
C PHE A 182 -10.69 14.32 11.81
N ARG A 183 -9.59 15.04 11.85
CA ARG A 183 -9.29 16.13 10.91
C ARG A 183 -7.95 15.90 10.26
N ILE A 184 -7.90 15.96 8.94
CA ILE A 184 -6.67 15.91 8.16
C ILE A 184 -6.31 17.32 7.73
N ASP A 185 -5.11 17.78 8.08
CA ASP A 185 -4.55 18.98 7.47
C ASP A 185 -3.83 18.60 6.18
N TRP A 186 -4.51 18.77 5.05
CA TRP A 186 -4.00 18.43 3.72
C TRP A 186 -2.80 19.29 3.27
N ASN A 187 -2.39 20.28 4.06
CA ASN A 187 -1.22 21.14 3.82
C ASN A 187 -0.03 20.76 4.71
N SER A 188 -0.17 19.76 5.58
CA SER A 188 0.91 19.34 6.49
C SER A 188 2.04 18.57 5.78
N TRP A 189 1.84 18.17 4.54
CA TRP A 189 2.90 17.55 3.70
C TRP A 189 2.83 18.04 2.27
N GLU A 190 3.95 17.93 1.54
CA GLU A 190 3.99 18.23 0.13
C GLU A 190 3.48 17.01 -0.68
N ARG A 191 2.42 17.22 -1.47
CA ARG A 191 1.90 16.19 -2.38
C ARG A 191 2.96 15.84 -3.44
N PRO A 192 3.37 14.57 -3.58
CA PRO A 192 4.37 14.17 -4.56
C PRO A 192 3.99 14.56 -5.99
N THR A 193 5.00 14.83 -6.82
CA THR A 193 4.82 15.28 -8.21
C THR A 193 3.94 14.37 -9.03
N LEU A 194 4.03 13.05 -8.84
CA LEU A 194 3.20 12.07 -9.52
C LEU A 194 1.71 12.38 -9.39
N PHE A 195 1.23 12.65 -8.18
CA PHE A 195 -0.20 12.92 -7.93
C PHE A 195 -0.63 14.29 -8.45
N ARG A 196 0.22 15.31 -8.34
CA ARG A 196 -0.03 16.62 -8.94
C ARG A 196 -0.16 16.50 -10.46
N THR A 197 0.75 15.78 -11.09
CA THR A 197 0.73 15.56 -12.54
C THR A 197 -0.52 14.82 -13.00
N ILE A 198 -0.94 13.77 -12.28
CA ILE A 198 -2.18 13.05 -12.59
C ILE A 198 -3.38 14.00 -12.50
N GLN A 199 -3.46 14.82 -11.44
CA GLN A 199 -4.57 15.74 -11.23
C GLN A 199 -4.64 16.80 -12.32
N GLU A 200 -3.52 17.40 -12.68
CA GLU A 200 -3.43 18.47 -13.67
C GLU A 200 -3.69 17.97 -15.11
N MET A 201 -3.08 16.83 -15.48
CA MET A 201 -3.25 16.26 -16.81
C MET A 201 -4.64 15.68 -17.05
N GLY A 202 -5.26 15.11 -15.99
CA GLY A 202 -6.57 14.45 -16.08
C GLY A 202 -7.75 15.34 -15.71
N PRO A 203 -7.61 16.64 -15.44
CA PRO A 203 -8.43 17.54 -14.62
C PRO A 203 -9.29 16.79 -13.58
N VAL A 204 -8.61 15.98 -12.75
CA VAL A 204 -9.28 15.12 -11.76
C VAL A 204 -9.74 15.98 -10.57
N PRO A 205 -11.03 15.91 -10.16
CA PRO A 205 -11.52 16.60 -8.99
C PRO A 205 -10.75 16.21 -7.71
N GLU A 206 -10.60 17.16 -6.80
CA GLU A 206 -9.83 16.93 -5.57
C GLU A 206 -10.39 15.78 -4.73
N ASP A 207 -11.71 15.66 -4.64
CA ASP A 207 -12.35 14.57 -3.90
C ASP A 207 -12.07 13.21 -4.51
N ASP A 208 -12.05 13.11 -5.85
CA ASP A 208 -11.68 11.87 -6.55
C ASP A 208 -10.20 11.52 -6.31
N MET A 209 -9.31 12.52 -6.29
CA MET A 209 -7.91 12.32 -5.93
C MET A 209 -7.75 11.76 -4.52
N ARG A 210 -8.49 12.30 -3.55
CA ARG A 210 -8.45 11.88 -2.13
C ARG A 210 -9.00 10.48 -1.89
N HIS A 211 -10.00 10.06 -2.66
CA HIS A 211 -10.58 8.71 -2.56
C HIS A 211 -9.78 7.66 -3.33
N THR A 212 -9.13 8.07 -4.43
CA THR A 212 -8.44 7.11 -5.31
C THR A 212 -7.01 6.82 -4.85
N PHE A 213 -6.31 7.82 -4.31
CA PHE A 213 -4.87 7.76 -4.07
C PHE A 213 -4.49 8.02 -2.62
N ASN A 214 -3.31 7.53 -2.25
CA ASN A 214 -2.68 7.80 -0.95
C ASN A 214 -2.11 9.22 -0.83
N LEU A 215 -1.96 9.95 -1.93
CA LEU A 215 -1.45 11.34 -2.04
C LEU A 215 -0.10 11.60 -1.36
N GLY A 216 0.71 10.56 -1.19
CA GLY A 216 2.03 10.65 -0.58
C GLY A 216 2.11 10.09 0.84
N ILE A 217 0.99 9.67 1.43
CA ILE A 217 0.95 9.04 2.77
C ILE A 217 0.44 7.61 2.62
N GLY A 218 1.29 6.63 2.87
CA GLY A 218 0.94 5.23 2.66
C GLY A 218 0.56 4.47 3.94
N PHE A 219 0.86 5.05 5.11
CA PHE A 219 0.53 4.46 6.40
C PHE A 219 0.31 5.55 7.45
N ILE A 220 -0.57 5.31 8.42
CA ILE A 220 -0.87 6.24 9.50
C ILE A 220 -0.79 5.52 10.85
N LEU A 221 -0.12 6.17 11.80
CA LEU A 221 -0.18 5.83 13.21
C LEU A 221 -1.13 6.80 13.91
N ILE A 222 -1.96 6.30 14.80
CA ILE A 222 -2.80 7.11 15.70
C ILE A 222 -2.23 6.95 17.10
N VAL A 223 -1.72 8.04 17.65
CA VAL A 223 -0.97 8.02 18.92
C VAL A 223 -1.51 9.04 19.90
N ALA A 224 -1.32 8.81 21.19
CA ALA A 224 -1.59 9.80 22.22
C ALA A 224 -0.77 11.07 21.99
N GLU A 225 -1.32 12.25 22.31
CA GLU A 225 -0.70 13.58 22.06
C GLU A 225 0.72 13.69 22.66
N ASP A 226 0.97 13.10 23.82
CA ASP A 226 2.28 13.13 24.49
C ASP A 226 3.33 12.22 23.83
N GLN A 227 2.93 11.36 22.89
CA GLN A 227 3.79 10.44 22.14
C GLN A 227 4.11 10.94 20.71
N GLU A 228 3.70 12.14 20.34
CA GLU A 228 3.94 12.74 19.02
C GLU A 228 5.44 12.97 18.70
N LYS A 229 6.33 12.95 19.69
CA LYS A 229 7.77 13.32 19.58
C LYS A 229 8.68 12.13 19.39
#